data_0f253cca252affdd81c5f5db023061d6
#
_entry.id   0f253cca252affdd81c5f5db023061d6
#
_cell.length_a   1.000
_cell.length_b   1.000
_cell.length_c   1.000
_cell.angle_alpha   90.00
_cell.angle_beta   90.00
_cell.angle_gamma   90.00
#
_symmetry.space_group_name_H-M   'P 1'
#
loop_
_entity.id
_entity.type
_entity.pdbx_description
1 polymer ?
#
loop_
_entity_poly.entity_id
_entity_poly.type
_entity_poly.pdbx_seq_one_letter_code
_entity_poly.pdbx_strand_id
1 'polypeptide(L)'
;MLLRSSTKNIGPRLLALRDRLGLSTPQIARFLLVGSRSVRSCDVVPRLEFFISFFGSFEQLLVVMKKSSCIVMYDLERVIKPNIALLRQCGISVQQIAQLNTWLLGFRPEHLKELVLRAEGLGVPRSSRIFYRAVLVVSQNTKEKVAARLEFLKSTLGCHESEVSTAVSKMPSILGISEECLHRKIQFLVKEVGLEPQYILQRPSLFACSLEKRLVPRHCVMKVLLAKGLLESNRSFYSLVASGGETFKLRYIDKNKDSVPGLADAYATACDGAVPSAV
;
A
#
# COMPACT_ATOMS: atom_id res chain seq x y z
N MET A 1 6.79 -35.36 27.84
CA MET A 1 8.18 -34.98 28.18
C MET A 1 8.70 -33.73 27.48
N LEU A 2 8.04 -33.22 26.43
CA LEU A 2 8.44 -32.03 25.65
C LEU A 2 8.10 -30.66 26.30
N LEU A 3 7.18 -30.59 27.26
CA LEU A 3 6.77 -29.34 27.91
C LEU A 3 7.70 -28.86 29.04
N ARG A 4 8.51 -29.73 29.63
CA ARG A 4 9.42 -29.36 30.74
C ARG A 4 10.74 -28.70 30.29
N SER A 5 11.19 -28.92 29.06
CA SER A 5 12.41 -28.30 28.53
C SER A 5 12.20 -26.82 28.13
N SER A 6 10.97 -26.46 27.76
CA SER A 6 10.61 -25.10 27.30
C SER A 6 10.54 -24.09 28.45
N THR A 7 10.06 -24.48 29.62
CA THR A 7 9.87 -23.55 30.75
C THR A 7 11.17 -23.12 31.43
N LYS A 8 12.20 -23.97 31.46
CA LYS A 8 13.50 -23.63 32.06
C LYS A 8 14.23 -22.47 31.35
N ASN A 9 13.95 -22.23 30.06
CA ASN A 9 14.59 -21.19 29.28
C ASN A 9 13.78 -19.90 29.13
N ILE A 10 12.50 -19.91 29.43
CA ILE A 10 11.60 -18.74 29.22
C ILE A 10 11.82 -17.71 30.34
N GLY A 11 11.90 -18.13 31.60
CA GLY A 11 12.10 -17.22 32.73
C GLY A 11 13.32 -16.32 32.58
N PRO A 12 14.53 -16.87 32.37
CA PRO A 12 15.74 -16.07 32.15
C PRO A 12 15.61 -15.12 30.96
N ARG A 13 14.95 -15.54 29.86
CA ARG A 13 14.74 -14.67 28.68
C ARG A 13 13.80 -13.52 28.98
N LEU A 14 12.75 -13.73 29.76
CA LEU A 14 11.84 -12.64 30.19
C LEU A 14 12.55 -11.66 31.11
N LEU A 15 13.39 -12.13 32.03
CA LEU A 15 14.23 -11.28 32.87
C LEU A 15 15.17 -10.44 32.01
N ALA A 16 15.82 -11.06 31.02
CA ALA A 16 16.71 -10.35 30.09
C ALA A 16 15.99 -9.25 29.28
N LEU A 17 14.72 -9.41 28.92
CA LEU A 17 13.93 -8.36 28.28
C LEU A 17 13.76 -7.12 29.21
N ARG A 18 13.60 -7.35 30.51
CA ARG A 18 13.52 -6.26 31.49
C ARG A 18 14.89 -5.65 31.75
N ASP A 19 15.88 -6.48 32.05
CA ASP A 19 17.16 -6.04 32.61
C ASP A 19 18.09 -5.45 31.55
N ARG A 20 18.06 -5.99 30.30
CA ARG A 20 18.90 -5.50 29.20
C ARG A 20 18.21 -4.48 28.32
N LEU A 21 16.91 -4.64 28.05
CA LEU A 21 16.15 -3.74 27.17
C LEU A 21 15.37 -2.67 27.93
N GLY A 22 15.36 -2.70 29.27
CA GLY A 22 14.61 -1.77 30.10
C GLY A 22 13.08 -1.83 29.89
N LEU A 23 12.55 -2.97 29.40
CA LEU A 23 11.14 -3.07 29.09
C LEU A 23 10.32 -3.23 30.35
N SER A 24 9.27 -2.42 30.49
CA SER A 24 8.31 -2.54 31.58
C SER A 24 7.46 -3.81 31.44
N THR A 25 6.88 -4.29 32.53
CA THR A 25 6.00 -5.45 32.53
C THR A 25 4.87 -5.35 31.49
N PRO A 26 4.15 -4.20 31.34
CA PRO A 26 3.17 -4.03 30.28
C PRO A 26 3.74 -4.14 28.86
N GLN A 27 4.97 -3.67 28.64
CA GLN A 27 5.63 -3.78 27.34
C GLN A 27 5.99 -5.24 27.02
N ILE A 28 6.52 -5.98 28.00
CA ILE A 28 6.81 -7.42 27.86
C ILE A 28 5.51 -8.18 27.56
N ALA A 29 4.41 -7.90 28.26
CA ALA A 29 3.12 -8.51 28.01
C ALA A 29 2.64 -8.26 26.56
N ARG A 30 2.71 -7.00 26.07
CA ARG A 30 2.38 -6.66 24.68
C ARG A 30 3.28 -7.37 23.67
N PHE A 31 4.58 -7.50 23.96
CA PHE A 31 5.49 -8.25 23.11
C PHE A 31 5.10 -9.73 23.03
N LEU A 32 4.76 -10.35 24.17
CA LEU A 32 4.37 -11.77 24.21
C LEU A 32 3.11 -12.07 23.40
N LEU A 33 2.17 -11.11 23.28
CA LEU A 33 0.98 -11.28 22.44
C LEU A 33 1.33 -11.49 20.95
N VAL A 34 2.40 -10.87 20.46
CA VAL A 34 2.81 -10.94 19.05
C VAL A 34 4.05 -11.81 18.81
N GLY A 35 4.94 -11.93 19.80
CA GLY A 35 6.26 -12.55 19.68
C GLY A 35 6.51 -13.75 20.59
N SER A 36 5.51 -14.35 21.21
CA SER A 36 5.69 -15.47 22.16
C SER A 36 6.45 -16.65 21.56
N ARG A 37 6.29 -16.91 20.26
CA ARG A 37 7.01 -17.95 19.54
C ARG A 37 8.51 -17.68 19.52
N SER A 38 8.94 -16.44 19.30
CA SER A 38 10.34 -16.05 19.23
C SER A 38 11.05 -16.22 20.58
N VAL A 39 10.40 -15.87 21.68
CA VAL A 39 10.94 -16.07 23.04
C VAL A 39 11.19 -17.54 23.35
N ARG A 40 10.37 -18.43 22.81
CA ARG A 40 10.55 -19.88 22.99
C ARG A 40 11.66 -20.46 22.10
N SER A 41 11.81 -19.94 20.90
CA SER A 41 12.62 -20.54 19.84
C SER A 41 14.08 -20.09 19.84
N CYS A 42 14.39 -18.86 20.30
CA CYS A 42 15.73 -18.28 20.19
C CYS A 42 16.03 -17.28 21.31
N ASP A 43 17.30 -16.89 21.45
CA ASP A 43 17.66 -15.68 22.19
C ASP A 43 17.23 -14.46 21.36
N VAL A 44 16.12 -13.87 21.78
CA VAL A 44 15.49 -12.78 21.06
C VAL A 44 16.09 -11.41 21.41
N VAL A 45 16.80 -11.30 22.53
CA VAL A 45 17.25 -10.00 23.09
C VAL A 45 18.17 -9.25 22.11
N PRO A 46 19.25 -9.83 21.55
CA PRO A 46 20.11 -9.12 20.61
C PRO A 46 19.37 -8.65 19.36
N ARG A 47 18.36 -9.42 18.92
CA ARG A 47 17.53 -9.06 17.76
C ARG A 47 16.60 -7.91 18.07
N LEU A 48 15.99 -7.90 19.25
CA LEU A 48 15.16 -6.78 19.70
C LEU A 48 15.99 -5.51 19.87
N GLU A 49 17.19 -5.60 20.49
CA GLU A 49 18.13 -4.47 20.57
C GLU A 49 18.40 -3.85 19.21
N PHE A 50 18.74 -4.69 18.23
CA PHE A 50 18.98 -4.25 16.86
C PHE A 50 17.75 -3.57 16.25
N PHE A 51 16.56 -4.20 16.32
CA PHE A 51 15.37 -3.66 15.68
C PHE A 51 14.81 -2.43 16.40
N ILE A 52 14.94 -2.34 17.72
CA ILE A 52 14.58 -1.13 18.48
C ILE A 52 15.47 0.04 18.03
N SER A 53 16.77 -0.18 17.93
CA SER A 53 17.70 0.83 17.39
C SER A 53 17.38 1.17 15.93
N PHE A 54 17.06 0.18 15.11
CA PHE A 54 16.80 0.35 13.68
C PHE A 54 15.49 1.12 13.40
N PHE A 55 14.40 0.81 14.10
CA PHE A 55 13.10 1.47 13.93
C PHE A 55 12.92 2.69 14.84
N GLY A 56 13.84 2.93 15.78
CA GLY A 56 13.87 4.08 16.66
C GLY A 56 13.15 3.89 18.00
N SER A 57 12.26 2.89 18.14
CA SER A 57 11.61 2.60 19.42
C SER A 57 11.02 1.19 19.47
N PHE A 58 10.81 0.71 20.70
CA PHE A 58 10.09 -0.54 20.94
C PHE A 58 8.64 -0.50 20.40
N GLU A 59 7.96 0.63 20.50
CA GLU A 59 6.59 0.79 20.01
C GLU A 59 6.52 0.66 18.48
N GLN A 60 7.47 1.27 17.77
CA GLN A 60 7.57 1.11 16.32
C GLN A 60 7.86 -0.34 15.92
N LEU A 61 8.75 -1.01 16.65
CA LEU A 61 8.99 -2.43 16.43
C LEU A 61 7.73 -3.27 16.64
N LEU A 62 6.93 -3.02 17.68
CA LEU A 62 5.67 -3.74 17.89
C LEU A 62 4.68 -3.56 16.73
N VAL A 63 4.60 -2.35 16.16
CA VAL A 63 3.76 -2.10 14.97
C VAL A 63 4.24 -2.96 13.79
N VAL A 64 5.54 -3.05 13.58
CA VAL A 64 6.14 -3.90 12.54
C VAL A 64 5.88 -5.38 12.81
N MET A 65 6.05 -5.83 14.05
CA MET A 65 5.83 -7.22 14.44
C MET A 65 4.36 -7.66 14.35
N LYS A 66 3.40 -6.77 14.51
CA LYS A 66 1.98 -7.07 14.25
C LYS A 66 1.73 -7.49 12.79
N LYS A 67 2.52 -6.97 11.85
CA LYS A 67 2.47 -7.36 10.43
C LYS A 67 3.25 -8.65 10.15
N SER A 68 4.36 -8.86 10.84
CA SER A 68 5.24 -10.02 10.66
C SER A 68 5.96 -10.34 11.97
N SER A 69 5.37 -11.22 12.78
CA SER A 69 5.94 -11.65 14.07
C SER A 69 7.24 -12.42 13.92
N CYS A 70 7.51 -12.97 12.73
CA CYS A 70 8.69 -13.80 12.45
C CYS A 70 9.97 -12.98 12.26
N ILE A 71 9.91 -11.65 12.11
CA ILE A 71 11.08 -10.83 11.77
C ILE A 71 12.24 -11.02 12.77
N VAL A 72 11.93 -11.15 14.04
CA VAL A 72 12.91 -11.36 15.11
C VAL A 72 13.42 -12.81 15.22
N MET A 73 12.97 -13.72 14.37
CA MET A 73 13.40 -15.11 14.34
C MET A 73 14.50 -15.39 13.29
N TYR A 74 14.63 -14.51 12.30
CA TYR A 74 15.62 -14.67 11.24
C TYR A 74 17.03 -14.37 11.73
N ASP A 75 18.03 -14.94 11.04
CA ASP A 75 19.44 -14.67 11.31
C ASP A 75 19.77 -13.20 11.03
N LEU A 76 20.25 -12.51 12.06
CA LEU A 76 20.52 -11.08 12.00
C LEU A 76 21.67 -10.75 11.05
N GLU A 77 22.78 -11.52 11.13
CA GLU A 77 24.00 -11.24 10.37
C GLU A 77 23.89 -11.74 8.92
N ARG A 78 23.35 -12.94 8.72
CA ARG A 78 23.34 -13.59 7.40
C ARG A 78 22.15 -13.18 6.54
N VAL A 79 21.06 -12.69 7.15
CA VAL A 79 19.81 -12.42 6.42
C VAL A 79 19.36 -10.98 6.60
N ILE A 80 19.12 -10.52 7.83
CA ILE A 80 18.46 -9.24 8.08
C ILE A 80 19.35 -8.05 7.69
N LYS A 81 20.60 -8.01 8.19
CA LYS A 81 21.52 -6.89 7.90
C LYS A 81 21.85 -6.76 6.41
N PRO A 82 22.19 -7.85 5.68
CA PRO A 82 22.39 -7.79 4.22
C PRO A 82 21.15 -7.26 3.46
N ASN A 83 19.95 -7.72 3.84
CA ASN A 83 18.71 -7.28 3.20
C ASN A 83 18.42 -5.80 3.46
N ILE A 84 18.61 -5.33 4.69
CA ILE A 84 18.49 -3.90 5.03
C ILE A 84 19.52 -3.08 4.24
N ALA A 85 20.77 -3.53 4.16
CA ALA A 85 21.80 -2.85 3.41
C ALA A 85 21.44 -2.72 1.91
N LEU A 86 20.95 -3.80 1.29
CA LEU A 86 20.51 -3.81 -0.08
C LEU A 86 19.34 -2.82 -0.32
N LEU A 87 18.31 -2.85 0.54
CA LEU A 87 17.17 -1.95 0.42
C LEU A 87 17.58 -0.48 0.59
N ARG A 88 18.51 -0.19 1.51
CA ARG A 88 19.07 1.16 1.67
C ARG A 88 19.89 1.61 0.46
N GLN A 89 20.68 0.73 -0.15
CA GLN A 89 21.40 1.00 -1.41
C GLN A 89 20.43 1.33 -2.56
N CYS A 90 19.20 0.81 -2.50
CA CYS A 90 18.12 1.14 -3.42
C CYS A 90 17.37 2.44 -3.02
N GLY A 91 17.88 3.24 -2.09
CA GLY A 91 17.24 4.48 -1.66
C GLY A 91 15.98 4.29 -0.79
N ILE A 92 15.70 3.07 -0.33
CA ILE A 92 14.51 2.78 0.48
C ILE A 92 14.79 3.14 1.95
N SER A 93 14.02 4.09 2.48
CA SER A 93 14.17 4.59 3.85
C SER A 93 13.70 3.57 4.90
N VAL A 94 14.10 3.76 6.16
CA VAL A 94 13.64 2.93 7.29
C VAL A 94 12.11 2.95 7.40
N GLN A 95 11.48 4.10 7.21
CA GLN A 95 10.03 4.26 7.25
C GLN A 95 9.35 3.44 6.13
N GLN A 96 9.93 3.46 4.93
CA GLN A 96 9.44 2.66 3.82
C GLN A 96 9.66 1.16 4.07
N ILE A 97 10.80 0.76 4.66
CA ILE A 97 11.05 -0.64 5.09
C ILE A 97 9.98 -1.08 6.10
N ALA A 98 9.61 -0.23 7.07
CA ALA A 98 8.55 -0.53 8.03
C ALA A 98 7.14 -0.62 7.37
N GLN A 99 6.94 0.05 6.24
CA GLN A 99 5.70 -0.02 5.44
C GLN A 99 5.67 -1.24 4.50
N LEU A 100 6.83 -1.71 4.04
CA LEU A 100 6.94 -2.96 3.31
C LEU A 100 6.40 -4.12 4.16
N ASN A 101 5.97 -5.17 3.50
CA ASN A 101 5.76 -6.44 4.21
C ASN A 101 7.11 -6.90 4.75
N THR A 102 7.29 -6.78 6.06
CA THR A 102 8.59 -7.02 6.74
C THR A 102 9.08 -8.45 6.63
N TRP A 103 8.25 -9.40 6.16
CA TRP A 103 8.68 -10.74 5.78
C TRP A 103 9.72 -10.73 4.64
N LEU A 104 9.76 -9.66 3.81
CA LEU A 104 10.81 -9.46 2.80
C LEU A 104 12.23 -9.44 3.42
N LEU A 105 12.36 -8.91 4.63
CA LEU A 105 13.64 -8.90 5.34
C LEU A 105 14.11 -10.31 5.73
N GLY A 106 13.21 -11.28 5.80
CA GLY A 106 13.52 -12.68 6.09
C GLY A 106 13.87 -13.53 4.86
N PHE A 107 13.84 -12.98 3.65
CA PHE A 107 14.23 -13.68 2.45
C PHE A 107 15.74 -13.95 2.42
N ARG A 108 16.14 -15.00 1.67
CA ARG A 108 17.55 -15.17 1.31
C ARG A 108 18.01 -13.93 0.54
N PRO A 109 19.20 -13.38 0.81
CA PRO A 109 19.67 -12.16 0.16
C PRO A 109 19.67 -12.22 -1.37
N GLU A 110 19.95 -13.39 -1.94
CA GLU A 110 19.94 -13.64 -3.39
C GLU A 110 18.52 -13.47 -3.96
N HIS A 111 17.51 -13.97 -3.25
CA HIS A 111 16.13 -13.81 -3.67
C HIS A 111 15.67 -12.34 -3.60
N LEU A 112 16.08 -11.62 -2.55
CA LEU A 112 15.76 -10.18 -2.47
C LEU A 112 16.45 -9.39 -3.59
N LYS A 113 17.70 -9.75 -3.97
CA LYS A 113 18.40 -9.17 -5.14
C LYS A 113 17.60 -9.40 -6.43
N GLU A 114 17.09 -10.62 -6.63
CA GLU A 114 16.23 -10.92 -7.79
C GLU A 114 14.98 -10.04 -7.80
N LEU A 115 14.31 -9.86 -6.66
CA LEU A 115 13.13 -8.98 -6.56
C LEU A 115 13.47 -7.53 -6.89
N VAL A 116 14.61 -7.03 -6.44
CA VAL A 116 15.09 -5.69 -6.79
C VAL A 116 15.29 -5.55 -8.29
N LEU A 117 15.94 -6.51 -8.95
CA LEU A 117 16.11 -6.51 -10.41
C LEU A 117 14.77 -6.57 -11.16
N ARG A 118 13.82 -7.38 -10.68
CA ARG A 118 12.47 -7.43 -11.23
C ARG A 118 11.73 -6.10 -11.09
N ALA A 119 11.91 -5.41 -9.97
CA ALA A 119 11.31 -4.10 -9.75
C ALA A 119 11.88 -3.04 -10.70
N GLU A 120 13.19 -3.07 -10.97
CA GLU A 120 13.82 -2.24 -12.01
C GLU A 120 13.29 -2.55 -13.40
N GLY A 121 13.06 -3.83 -13.70
CA GLY A 121 12.46 -4.26 -14.96
C GLY A 121 11.05 -3.72 -15.22
N LEU A 122 10.36 -3.18 -14.20
CA LEU A 122 9.11 -2.42 -14.37
C LEU A 122 9.34 -0.95 -14.81
N GLY A 123 10.58 -0.56 -15.10
CA GLY A 123 10.92 0.80 -15.48
C GLY A 123 10.94 1.82 -14.33
N VAL A 124 10.98 1.36 -13.07
CA VAL A 124 11.06 2.23 -11.91
C VAL A 124 12.51 2.37 -11.47
N PRO A 125 13.13 3.57 -11.55
CA PRO A 125 14.50 3.76 -11.08
C PRO A 125 14.64 3.55 -9.58
N ARG A 126 15.77 3.01 -9.11
CA ARG A 126 16.07 2.86 -7.66
C ARG A 126 16.00 4.17 -6.91
N SER A 127 16.40 5.28 -7.54
CA SER A 127 16.34 6.63 -6.97
C SER A 127 14.90 7.15 -6.79
N SER A 128 13.91 6.50 -7.37
CA SER A 128 12.51 6.92 -7.27
C SER A 128 11.94 6.66 -5.88
N ARG A 129 11.24 7.66 -5.32
CA ARG A 129 10.52 7.52 -4.04
C ARG A 129 9.49 6.40 -4.02
N ILE A 130 9.04 5.94 -5.19
CA ILE A 130 8.06 4.85 -5.32
C ILE A 130 8.69 3.48 -5.58
N PHE A 131 10.03 3.39 -5.66
CA PHE A 131 10.73 2.13 -5.95
C PHE A 131 10.35 1.01 -4.96
N TYR A 132 10.18 1.35 -3.67
CA TYR A 132 9.72 0.39 -2.67
C TYR A 132 8.37 -0.26 -3.02
N ARG A 133 7.48 0.47 -3.72
CA ARG A 133 6.19 -0.08 -4.19
C ARG A 133 6.38 -1.08 -5.32
N ALA A 134 7.33 -0.84 -6.21
CA ALA A 134 7.71 -1.79 -7.25
C ALA A 134 8.25 -3.09 -6.63
N VAL A 135 9.16 -2.99 -5.65
CA VAL A 135 9.67 -4.14 -4.90
C VAL A 135 8.52 -4.91 -4.22
N LEU A 136 7.59 -4.19 -3.59
CA LEU A 136 6.43 -4.80 -2.94
C LEU A 136 5.56 -5.57 -3.94
N VAL A 137 5.26 -4.98 -5.08
CA VAL A 137 4.42 -5.61 -6.12
C VAL A 137 5.06 -6.88 -6.65
N VAL A 138 6.35 -6.83 -7.03
CA VAL A 138 7.03 -8.02 -7.59
C VAL A 138 7.27 -9.11 -6.55
N SER A 139 7.31 -8.76 -5.26
CA SER A 139 7.41 -9.73 -4.18
C SER A 139 6.11 -10.51 -3.92
N GLN A 140 4.98 -9.92 -4.26
CA GLN A 140 3.65 -10.52 -4.07
C GLN A 140 3.11 -11.21 -5.34
N ASN A 141 3.76 -11.00 -6.48
CA ASN A 141 3.30 -11.51 -7.77
C ASN A 141 4.43 -12.25 -8.49
N THR A 142 4.12 -13.39 -9.10
CA THR A 142 5.06 -14.09 -9.98
C THR A 142 5.33 -13.30 -11.25
N LYS A 143 6.37 -13.68 -12.01
CA LYS A 143 6.71 -13.06 -13.31
C LYS A 143 5.54 -13.19 -14.30
N GLU A 144 4.91 -14.36 -14.33
CA GLU A 144 3.79 -14.70 -15.21
C GLU A 144 2.55 -13.85 -14.88
N LYS A 145 2.25 -13.65 -13.58
CA LYS A 145 1.15 -12.79 -13.17
C LYS A 145 1.38 -11.33 -13.53
N VAL A 146 2.62 -10.85 -13.39
CA VAL A 146 2.97 -9.47 -13.81
C VAL A 146 2.80 -9.33 -15.33
N ALA A 147 3.32 -10.28 -16.11
CA ALA A 147 3.19 -10.27 -17.57
C ALA A 147 1.71 -10.34 -18.01
N ALA A 148 0.93 -11.24 -17.43
CA ALA A 148 -0.51 -11.34 -17.71
C ALA A 148 -1.24 -10.02 -17.40
N ARG A 149 -0.88 -9.34 -16.31
CA ARG A 149 -1.49 -8.07 -15.93
C ARG A 149 -1.14 -6.93 -16.89
N LEU A 150 0.10 -6.90 -17.39
CA LEU A 150 0.52 -5.92 -18.40
C LEU A 150 -0.25 -6.14 -19.71
N GLU A 151 -0.39 -7.40 -20.17
CA GLU A 151 -1.13 -7.73 -21.37
C GLU A 151 -2.64 -7.44 -21.21
N PHE A 152 -3.22 -7.71 -20.03
CA PHE A 152 -4.59 -7.35 -19.73
C PHE A 152 -4.84 -5.83 -19.84
N LEU A 153 -3.95 -5.00 -19.28
CA LEU A 153 -4.08 -3.55 -19.37
C LEU A 153 -3.95 -3.06 -20.82
N LYS A 154 -2.99 -3.62 -21.56
CA LYS A 154 -2.75 -3.30 -22.97
C LYS A 154 -3.97 -3.64 -23.82
N SER A 155 -4.50 -4.86 -23.72
CA SER A 155 -5.64 -5.33 -24.51
C SER A 155 -6.94 -4.60 -24.14
N THR A 156 -7.19 -4.38 -22.83
CA THR A 156 -8.43 -3.74 -22.37
C THR A 156 -8.49 -2.25 -22.72
N LEU A 157 -7.35 -1.55 -22.73
CA LEU A 157 -7.27 -0.12 -23.07
C LEU A 157 -6.99 0.12 -24.57
N GLY A 158 -6.59 -0.93 -25.33
CA GLY A 158 -6.20 -0.79 -26.74
C GLY A 158 -4.96 0.10 -26.92
N CYS A 159 -4.03 0.12 -25.96
CA CYS A 159 -2.88 1.00 -25.94
C CYS A 159 -1.58 0.26 -26.24
N HIS A 160 -0.52 0.99 -26.61
CA HIS A 160 0.80 0.43 -26.85
C HIS A 160 1.45 -0.02 -25.53
N GLU A 161 2.33 -1.02 -25.61
CA GLU A 161 3.08 -1.54 -24.47
C GLU A 161 3.89 -0.45 -23.75
N SER A 162 4.49 0.49 -24.49
CA SER A 162 5.25 1.61 -23.95
C SER A 162 4.40 2.56 -23.08
N GLU A 163 3.13 2.76 -23.44
CA GLU A 163 2.19 3.58 -22.66
C GLU A 163 1.82 2.90 -21.34
N VAL A 164 1.52 1.58 -21.40
CA VAL A 164 1.25 0.77 -20.21
C VAL A 164 2.47 0.71 -19.29
N SER A 165 3.67 0.47 -19.84
CA SER A 165 4.92 0.47 -19.09
C SER A 165 5.18 1.82 -18.42
N THR A 166 4.91 2.93 -19.10
CA THR A 166 5.00 4.28 -18.52
C THR A 166 4.00 4.47 -17.37
N ALA A 167 2.77 4.00 -17.50
CA ALA A 167 1.79 4.07 -16.42
C ALA A 167 2.21 3.23 -15.21
N VAL A 168 2.72 2.01 -15.44
CA VAL A 168 3.24 1.12 -14.40
C VAL A 168 4.47 1.70 -13.71
N SER A 169 5.39 2.33 -14.45
CA SER A 169 6.57 2.99 -13.85
C SER A 169 6.18 4.15 -12.94
N LYS A 170 5.10 4.86 -13.25
CA LYS A 170 4.53 5.93 -12.40
C LYS A 170 3.75 5.39 -11.21
N MET A 171 3.11 4.23 -11.33
CA MET A 171 2.29 3.62 -10.29
C MET A 171 2.36 2.08 -10.32
N PRO A 172 3.45 1.46 -9.84
CA PRO A 172 3.62 0.00 -9.88
C PRO A 172 2.48 -0.77 -9.19
N SER A 173 1.84 -0.17 -8.20
CA SER A 173 0.72 -0.77 -7.46
C SER A 173 -0.50 -1.10 -8.32
N ILE A 174 -0.58 -0.62 -9.56
CA ILE A 174 -1.62 -1.00 -10.52
C ILE A 174 -1.61 -2.50 -10.81
N LEU A 175 -0.42 -3.10 -10.83
CA LEU A 175 -0.23 -4.54 -11.03
C LEU A 175 -0.73 -5.40 -9.86
N GLY A 176 -1.00 -4.80 -8.70
CA GLY A 176 -1.58 -5.47 -7.54
C GLY A 176 -3.11 -5.44 -7.50
N ILE A 177 -3.75 -4.69 -8.40
CA ILE A 177 -5.22 -4.59 -8.48
C ILE A 177 -5.76 -5.80 -9.26
N SER A 178 -6.87 -6.41 -8.83
CA SER A 178 -7.47 -7.53 -9.56
C SER A 178 -7.97 -7.11 -10.96
N GLU A 179 -8.00 -8.05 -11.91
CA GLU A 179 -8.49 -7.79 -13.29
C GLU A 179 -9.92 -7.31 -13.29
N GLU A 180 -10.76 -7.96 -12.52
CA GLU A 180 -12.16 -7.57 -12.36
C GLU A 180 -12.30 -6.12 -11.90
N CYS A 181 -11.54 -5.73 -10.86
CA CYS A 181 -11.56 -4.37 -10.36
C CYS A 181 -11.02 -3.36 -11.38
N LEU A 182 -9.94 -3.70 -12.09
CA LEU A 182 -9.40 -2.87 -13.18
C LEU A 182 -10.41 -2.73 -14.32
N HIS A 183 -11.03 -3.84 -14.74
CA HIS A 183 -12.00 -3.86 -15.82
C HIS A 183 -13.20 -2.96 -15.51
N ARG A 184 -13.79 -3.08 -14.32
CA ARG A 184 -14.91 -2.21 -13.87
C ARG A 184 -14.50 -0.73 -13.86
N LYS A 185 -13.31 -0.40 -13.38
CA LYS A 185 -12.80 0.98 -13.38
C LYS A 185 -12.56 1.51 -14.78
N ILE A 186 -11.95 0.71 -15.68
CA ILE A 186 -11.73 1.10 -17.06
C ILE A 186 -13.06 1.33 -17.77
N GLN A 187 -14.01 0.42 -17.63
CA GLN A 187 -15.34 0.58 -18.23
C GLN A 187 -16.01 1.87 -17.77
N PHE A 188 -15.98 2.15 -16.47
CA PHE A 188 -16.56 3.38 -15.93
C PHE A 188 -15.84 4.63 -16.47
N LEU A 189 -14.52 4.66 -16.45
CA LEU A 189 -13.75 5.83 -16.90
C LEU A 189 -13.90 6.10 -18.38
N VAL A 190 -13.99 5.06 -19.22
CA VAL A 190 -14.14 5.20 -20.66
C VAL A 190 -15.60 5.44 -21.05
N LYS A 191 -16.54 4.61 -20.56
CA LYS A 191 -17.93 4.65 -21.05
C LYS A 191 -18.78 5.72 -20.35
N GLU A 192 -18.63 5.88 -19.02
CA GLU A 192 -19.47 6.80 -18.25
C GLU A 192 -18.87 8.20 -18.16
N VAL A 193 -17.54 8.29 -17.94
CA VAL A 193 -16.84 9.57 -17.81
C VAL A 193 -16.39 10.10 -19.18
N GLY A 194 -16.23 9.24 -20.18
CA GLY A 194 -15.79 9.60 -21.53
C GLY A 194 -14.31 9.93 -21.63
N LEU A 195 -13.44 9.30 -20.80
CA LEU A 195 -12.01 9.53 -20.85
C LEU A 195 -11.33 8.65 -21.88
N GLU A 196 -10.42 9.24 -22.66
CA GLU A 196 -9.55 8.52 -23.58
C GLU A 196 -8.60 7.58 -22.83
N PRO A 197 -8.35 6.35 -23.34
CA PRO A 197 -7.44 5.39 -22.73
C PRO A 197 -6.04 5.95 -22.44
N GLN A 198 -5.47 6.72 -23.35
CA GLN A 198 -4.16 7.37 -23.17
C GLN A 198 -4.19 8.38 -22.02
N TYR A 199 -5.27 9.13 -21.87
CA TYR A 199 -5.43 10.07 -20.76
C TYR A 199 -5.46 9.34 -19.41
N ILE A 200 -6.12 8.18 -19.35
CA ILE A 200 -6.18 7.33 -18.14
C ILE A 200 -4.77 6.81 -17.79
N LEU A 201 -4.00 6.31 -18.76
CA LEU A 201 -2.63 5.81 -18.57
C LEU A 201 -1.66 6.92 -18.15
N GLN A 202 -1.85 8.14 -18.62
CA GLN A 202 -1.06 9.27 -18.16
C GLN A 202 -1.31 9.64 -16.69
N ARG A 203 -2.49 9.24 -16.15
CA ARG A 203 -2.95 9.51 -14.78
C ARG A 203 -3.32 8.24 -14.03
N PRO A 204 -2.37 7.30 -13.86
CA PRO A 204 -2.65 5.96 -13.32
C PRO A 204 -3.17 5.98 -11.88
N SER A 205 -3.05 7.10 -11.16
CA SER A 205 -3.65 7.29 -9.83
C SER A 205 -5.19 7.20 -9.82
N LEU A 206 -5.86 7.32 -10.98
CA LEU A 206 -7.29 7.02 -11.13
C LEU A 206 -7.61 5.58 -10.73
N PHE A 207 -6.73 4.62 -11.06
CA PHE A 207 -6.90 3.22 -10.67
C PHE A 207 -6.75 2.97 -9.17
N ALA A 208 -6.05 3.85 -8.44
CA ALA A 208 -5.92 3.75 -6.98
C ALA A 208 -7.19 4.18 -6.25
N CYS A 209 -8.08 4.91 -6.91
CA CYS A 209 -9.33 5.38 -6.32
C CYS A 209 -10.37 4.25 -6.26
N SER A 210 -11.17 4.21 -5.17
CA SER A 210 -12.34 3.32 -5.12
C SER A 210 -13.36 3.75 -6.18
N LEU A 211 -13.87 2.77 -6.93
CA LEU A 211 -14.92 3.00 -7.90
C LEU A 211 -16.18 3.53 -7.20
N GLU A 212 -16.65 2.79 -6.20
CA GLU A 212 -17.91 3.04 -5.50
C GLU A 212 -17.84 4.27 -4.59
N LYS A 213 -16.73 4.41 -3.82
CA LYS A 213 -16.64 5.48 -2.79
C LYS A 213 -16.03 6.79 -3.29
N ARG A 214 -15.47 6.81 -4.51
CA ARG A 214 -14.80 8.03 -5.00
C ARG A 214 -15.08 8.36 -6.45
N LEU A 215 -14.89 7.43 -7.39
CA LEU A 215 -15.03 7.74 -8.80
C LEU A 215 -16.50 8.01 -9.15
N VAL A 216 -17.39 7.10 -8.84
CA VAL A 216 -18.84 7.24 -9.12
C VAL A 216 -19.45 8.43 -8.39
N PRO A 217 -19.33 8.59 -7.06
CA PRO A 217 -19.94 9.71 -6.37
C PRO A 217 -19.47 11.07 -6.88
N ARG A 218 -18.17 11.23 -7.17
CA ARG A 218 -17.64 12.49 -7.69
C ARG A 218 -18.05 12.77 -9.14
N HIS A 219 -18.26 11.74 -9.94
CA HIS A 219 -18.80 11.86 -11.28
C HIS A 219 -20.27 12.33 -11.22
N CYS A 220 -21.09 11.76 -10.34
CA CYS A 220 -22.47 12.22 -10.14
C CYS A 220 -22.53 13.71 -9.77
N VAL A 221 -21.71 14.13 -8.78
CA VAL A 221 -21.63 15.56 -8.42
C VAL A 221 -21.19 16.42 -9.60
N MET A 222 -20.18 15.98 -10.35
CA MET A 222 -19.72 16.70 -11.55
C MET A 222 -20.84 16.89 -12.57
N LYS A 223 -21.62 15.83 -12.87
CA LYS A 223 -22.73 15.89 -13.81
C LYS A 223 -23.79 16.87 -13.35
N VAL A 224 -24.18 16.84 -12.09
CA VAL A 224 -25.19 17.77 -11.52
C VAL A 224 -24.71 19.22 -11.62
N LEU A 225 -23.48 19.50 -11.22
CA LEU A 225 -22.92 20.85 -11.25
C LEU A 225 -22.76 21.40 -12.68
N LEU A 226 -22.38 20.56 -13.64
CA LEU A 226 -22.31 20.92 -15.05
C LEU A 226 -23.71 21.24 -15.62
N ALA A 227 -24.70 20.40 -15.33
CA ALA A 227 -26.06 20.59 -15.78
C ALA A 227 -26.71 21.88 -15.24
N LYS A 228 -26.31 22.32 -14.05
CA LYS A 228 -26.76 23.59 -13.44
C LYS A 228 -25.88 24.81 -13.82
N GLY A 229 -24.86 24.65 -14.64
CA GLY A 229 -23.90 25.71 -14.98
C GLY A 229 -23.02 26.20 -13.82
N LEU A 230 -22.92 25.42 -12.73
CA LEU A 230 -22.14 25.74 -11.53
C LEU A 230 -20.71 25.26 -11.59
N LEU A 231 -20.34 24.54 -12.64
CA LEU A 231 -19.00 24.05 -12.92
C LEU A 231 -18.66 24.34 -14.38
N GLU A 232 -17.44 24.84 -14.60
CA GLU A 232 -16.95 25.11 -15.96
C GLU A 232 -16.79 23.79 -16.74
N SER A 233 -17.18 23.75 -18.00
CA SER A 233 -17.13 22.57 -18.87
C SER A 233 -15.71 22.06 -19.11
N ASN A 234 -14.69 22.93 -18.98
CA ASN A 234 -13.27 22.58 -19.14
C ASN A 234 -12.67 21.93 -17.87
N ARG A 235 -13.43 21.82 -16.78
CA ARG A 235 -12.94 21.25 -15.53
C ARG A 235 -12.68 19.75 -15.68
N SER A 236 -11.42 19.36 -15.50
CA SER A 236 -10.99 17.95 -15.61
C SER A 236 -11.59 17.08 -14.50
N PHE A 237 -12.19 15.95 -14.86
CA PHE A 237 -12.65 14.94 -13.90
C PHE A 237 -11.51 14.49 -12.96
N TYR A 238 -10.29 14.36 -13.49
CA TYR A 238 -9.11 14.03 -12.68
C TYR A 238 -8.88 15.01 -11.54
N SER A 239 -9.08 16.31 -11.76
CA SER A 239 -8.90 17.34 -10.71
C SER A 239 -9.91 17.19 -9.56
N LEU A 240 -11.11 16.77 -9.87
CA LEU A 240 -12.13 16.46 -8.86
C LEU A 240 -11.75 15.20 -8.06
N VAL A 241 -11.33 14.17 -8.76
CA VAL A 241 -10.95 12.88 -8.15
C VAL A 241 -9.69 13.00 -7.31
N ALA A 242 -8.70 13.79 -7.74
CA ALA A 242 -7.41 13.96 -7.04
C ALA A 242 -7.54 14.78 -5.74
N SER A 243 -8.56 15.63 -5.61
CA SER A 243 -8.75 16.45 -4.41
C SER A 243 -9.00 15.59 -3.16
N GLY A 244 -8.53 16.03 -1.99
CA GLY A 244 -8.85 15.40 -0.70
C GLY A 244 -10.35 15.38 -0.40
N GLY A 245 -10.81 14.47 0.48
CA GLY A 245 -12.23 14.33 0.81
C GLY A 245 -12.86 15.64 1.30
N GLU A 246 -12.25 16.25 2.32
CA GLU A 246 -12.73 17.52 2.89
C GLU A 246 -12.64 18.67 1.87
N THR A 247 -11.56 18.76 1.11
CA THR A 247 -11.41 19.77 0.05
C THR A 247 -12.45 19.61 -1.03
N PHE A 248 -12.81 18.37 -1.39
CA PHE A 248 -13.87 18.10 -2.34
C PHE A 248 -15.22 18.55 -1.81
N LYS A 249 -15.58 18.18 -0.58
CA LYS A 249 -16.83 18.59 0.06
C LYS A 249 -16.95 20.13 0.09
N LEU A 250 -15.96 20.82 0.63
CA LEU A 250 -15.95 22.28 0.71
C LEU A 250 -16.15 22.96 -0.67
N ARG A 251 -15.42 22.47 -1.68
CA ARG A 251 -15.39 23.14 -3.00
C ARG A 251 -16.58 22.84 -3.88
N TYR A 252 -17.14 21.63 -3.80
CA TYR A 252 -18.13 21.15 -4.74
C TYR A 252 -19.48 20.84 -4.11
N ILE A 253 -19.54 20.53 -2.81
CA ILE A 253 -20.79 20.25 -2.09
C ILE A 253 -21.25 21.50 -1.32
N ASP A 254 -20.47 21.92 -0.32
CA ASP A 254 -20.89 22.95 0.63
C ASP A 254 -21.06 24.31 -0.04
N LYS A 255 -20.15 24.63 -0.99
CA LYS A 255 -20.25 25.87 -1.79
C LYS A 255 -21.54 25.96 -2.62
N ASN A 256 -22.10 24.81 -3.02
CA ASN A 256 -23.24 24.75 -3.91
C ASN A 256 -24.53 24.27 -3.22
N LYS A 257 -24.55 24.12 -1.90
CA LYS A 257 -25.67 23.57 -1.12
C LYS A 257 -26.98 24.36 -1.33
N ASP A 258 -26.87 25.70 -1.45
CA ASP A 258 -28.02 26.57 -1.62
C ASP A 258 -28.58 26.55 -3.07
N SER A 259 -27.69 26.36 -4.05
CA SER A 259 -28.02 26.27 -5.49
C SER A 259 -28.50 24.86 -5.89
N VAL A 260 -28.12 23.83 -5.15
CA VAL A 260 -28.49 22.41 -5.39
C VAL A 260 -28.89 21.76 -4.07
N PRO A 261 -30.12 21.98 -3.58
CA PRO A 261 -30.63 21.31 -2.39
C PRO A 261 -30.55 19.79 -2.53
N GLY A 262 -30.14 19.09 -1.47
CA GLY A 262 -29.99 17.61 -1.48
C GLY A 262 -28.70 17.08 -2.08
N LEU A 263 -27.80 17.90 -2.63
CA LEU A 263 -26.54 17.46 -3.22
C LEU A 263 -25.66 16.73 -2.21
N ALA A 264 -25.62 17.16 -0.95
CA ALA A 264 -24.85 16.52 0.12
C ALA A 264 -25.38 15.12 0.44
N ASP A 265 -26.68 14.96 0.53
CA ASP A 265 -27.32 13.67 0.83
C ASP A 265 -27.16 12.71 -0.34
N ALA A 266 -27.33 13.18 -1.58
CA ALA A 266 -27.08 12.39 -2.78
C ALA A 266 -25.62 11.93 -2.87
N TYR A 267 -24.66 12.78 -2.53
CA TYR A 267 -23.24 12.41 -2.47
C TYR A 267 -22.95 11.38 -1.38
N ALA A 268 -23.52 11.54 -0.18
CA ALA A 268 -23.35 10.58 0.92
C ALA A 268 -23.94 9.21 0.53
N THR A 269 -25.16 9.18 0.01
CA THR A 269 -25.84 7.97 -0.48
C THR A 269 -25.02 7.25 -1.55
N ALA A 270 -24.48 8.01 -2.50
CA ALA A 270 -23.63 7.45 -3.55
C ALA A 270 -22.31 6.85 -2.98
N CYS A 271 -21.74 7.44 -1.92
CA CYS A 271 -20.54 6.89 -1.25
C CYS A 271 -20.82 5.58 -0.49
N ASP A 272 -22.06 5.35 -0.06
CA ASP A 272 -22.50 4.13 0.60
C ASP A 272 -22.86 3.00 -0.39
N GLY A 273 -22.74 3.27 -1.69
CA GLY A 273 -22.95 2.30 -2.76
C GLY A 273 -24.40 2.17 -3.22
N ALA A 274 -25.30 3.00 -2.73
CA ALA A 274 -26.66 3.10 -3.27
C ALA A 274 -26.68 3.97 -4.54
N VAL A 275 -27.44 3.57 -5.56
CA VAL A 275 -27.63 4.38 -6.76
C VAL A 275 -28.48 5.61 -6.36
N PRO A 276 -27.99 6.86 -6.52
CA PRO A 276 -28.81 8.01 -6.23
C PRO A 276 -30.05 8.01 -7.14
N SER A 277 -31.24 8.10 -6.57
CA SER A 277 -32.43 8.48 -7.33
C SER A 277 -32.15 9.82 -8.01
N ALA A 278 -32.52 9.94 -9.27
CA ALA A 278 -32.22 11.13 -10.07
C ALA A 278 -32.68 12.39 -9.33
N VAL A 279 -31.76 13.32 -9.08
CA VAL A 279 -32.01 14.68 -8.57
C VAL A 279 -32.24 15.62 -9.76
#